data_0cc5b8fd022988f9dc9f143fb66285ee
#
_entry.id   0cc5b8fd022988f9dc9f143fb66285ee
#
_cell.length_a   1.000
_cell.length_b   1.000
_cell.length_c   1.000
_cell.angle_alpha   90.00
_cell.angle_beta   90.00
_cell.angle_gamma   90.00
#
_symmetry.space_group_name_H-M   'P 1'
#
loop_
_entity.id
_entity.type
_entity.pdbx_description
1 polymer ?
#
loop_
_entity_poly.entity_id
_entity_poly.type
_entity_poly.pdbx_seq_one_letter_code
_entity_poly.pdbx_strand_id
1 'polypeptide(L)'
;FCTSHAFCKRVMGIGRVMCGEDVKEFLEEYSFNLTKNYKMDNRRSLQSLVEDPYFQIIENAKTNCRSVDEERLSTILALRKNVTPLMLNSIAEAWEEYRLKSVPVIYSFADMINKFITEGTPPLIKVLIVDEAQDLAELNWQLVDKLSKTVETIYIAGDDDQAIYEWNGAKPQRFVDYAGEKIILNQSFRIPKKVHTIAENISKRIKVREEKEYKPREEEGTVTEVSSVNLLPLKEGEWLVLASCDYMLSDAAKGYGIRKFLIDNGFPFSHNHYRYIPHKMMSAMNAWEKLNIEGTITVGELGDLYNYLGKAHVKRGFITKVLNDENKGQQVNKQQIIDMYGLKEECLDEEWKEVFSKTIDIQRRAFIEKALANKEDLIGEPRVSISTIHQAKGGEAENVAVLLDLSPAQQEDFILKPDGLHRQFYVAITRALQNLYLVKAKN
;
A
#
# COMPACT_ATOMS: atom_id res chain seq x y z
N PHE A 1 14.17 15.15 -8.37
CA PHE A 1 13.04 14.18 -8.49
C PHE A 1 11.87 14.62 -7.63
N CYS A 2 10.67 14.58 -8.18
CA CYS A 2 9.42 14.79 -7.45
C CYS A 2 8.25 14.21 -8.25
N THR A 3 7.12 13.93 -7.56
CA THR A 3 5.88 13.57 -8.24
C THR A 3 5.30 14.79 -8.97
N SER A 4 4.47 14.57 -10.01
CA SER A 4 3.75 15.63 -10.71
C SER A 4 2.94 16.53 -9.75
N HIS A 5 2.29 15.94 -8.75
CA HIS A 5 1.55 16.69 -7.73
C HIS A 5 2.46 17.56 -6.85
N ALA A 6 3.59 17.02 -6.38
CA ALA A 6 4.55 17.78 -5.57
C ALA A 6 5.17 18.94 -6.36
N PHE A 7 5.43 18.72 -7.66
CA PHE A 7 5.88 19.78 -8.56
C PHE A 7 4.84 20.91 -8.67
N CYS A 8 3.62 20.57 -9.04
CA CYS A 8 2.53 21.56 -9.21
C CYS A 8 2.22 22.30 -7.90
N LYS A 9 2.14 21.56 -6.77
CA LYS A 9 1.93 22.15 -5.44
C LYS A 9 2.97 23.22 -5.12
N ARG A 10 4.25 22.92 -5.35
CA ARG A 10 5.37 23.82 -5.06
C ARG A 10 5.38 25.04 -5.97
N VAL A 11 5.25 24.82 -7.28
CA VAL A 11 5.33 25.91 -8.26
C VAL A 11 4.13 26.87 -8.14
N MET A 12 2.93 26.33 -7.84
CA MET A 12 1.71 27.13 -7.71
C MET A 12 1.47 27.65 -6.28
N GLY A 13 2.36 27.36 -5.32
CA GLY A 13 2.23 27.83 -3.93
C GLY A 13 0.97 27.32 -3.23
N ILE A 14 0.51 26.08 -3.53
CA ILE A 14 -0.73 25.53 -2.98
C ILE A 14 -0.53 25.18 -1.50
N GLY A 15 -1.27 25.86 -0.62
CA GLY A 15 -1.19 25.67 0.83
C GLY A 15 -2.03 24.52 1.38
N ARG A 16 -3.26 24.32 0.86
CA ARG A 16 -4.21 23.32 1.40
C ARG A 16 -4.53 22.24 0.36
N VAL A 17 -4.28 21.00 0.73
CA VAL A 17 -4.59 19.82 -0.09
C VAL A 17 -5.74 19.08 0.59
N MET A 18 -6.71 18.64 -0.20
CA MET A 18 -7.88 17.88 0.25
C MET A 18 -7.49 16.71 1.16
N CYS A 19 -8.19 16.58 2.27
CA CYS A 19 -8.08 15.46 3.19
C CYS A 19 -9.47 14.95 3.62
N GLY A 20 -9.50 13.86 4.38
CA GLY A 20 -10.77 13.27 4.82
C GLY A 20 -11.59 14.17 5.74
N GLU A 21 -10.96 15.08 6.48
CA GLU A 21 -11.66 16.08 7.31
C GLU A 21 -12.42 17.09 6.46
N ASP A 22 -11.82 17.57 5.35
CA ASP A 22 -12.50 18.46 4.42
C ASP A 22 -13.76 17.84 3.82
N VAL A 23 -13.66 16.55 3.44
CA VAL A 23 -14.81 15.80 2.92
C VAL A 23 -15.90 15.62 3.98
N LYS A 24 -15.50 15.34 5.22
CA LYS A 24 -16.43 15.20 6.35
C LYS A 24 -17.18 16.49 6.63
N GLU A 25 -16.48 17.63 6.76
CA GLU A 25 -17.06 18.94 6.98
C GLU A 25 -18.03 19.32 5.85
N PHE A 26 -17.65 19.06 4.60
CA PHE A 26 -18.51 19.25 3.44
C PHE A 26 -19.81 18.44 3.52
N LEU A 27 -19.71 17.15 3.82
CA LEU A 27 -20.88 16.26 3.90
C LEU A 27 -21.85 16.67 5.02
N GLU A 28 -21.32 17.16 6.15
CA GLU A 28 -22.11 17.68 7.25
C GLU A 28 -22.79 19.01 6.90
N GLU A 29 -22.07 19.96 6.27
CA GLU A 29 -22.59 21.27 5.91
C GLU A 29 -23.71 21.19 4.84
N TYR A 30 -23.51 20.35 3.83
CA TYR A 30 -24.49 20.18 2.73
C TYR A 30 -25.50 19.06 2.99
N SER A 31 -25.47 18.43 4.17
CA SER A 31 -26.39 17.37 4.58
C SER A 31 -26.45 16.16 3.63
N PHE A 32 -25.34 15.86 2.92
CA PHE A 32 -25.23 14.67 2.09
C PHE A 32 -25.03 13.42 2.95
N ASN A 33 -25.94 12.46 2.84
CA ASN A 33 -25.85 11.18 3.54
C ASN A 33 -25.39 10.08 2.56
N LEU A 34 -24.08 9.92 2.38
CA LEU A 34 -23.50 9.01 1.38
C LEU A 34 -23.50 7.56 1.81
N THR A 35 -23.37 7.26 3.12
CA THR A 35 -23.48 5.89 3.62
C THR A 35 -23.85 5.85 5.11
N LYS A 36 -24.71 4.88 5.47
CA LYS A 36 -25.08 4.58 6.88
C LYS A 36 -23.96 3.89 7.69
N ASN A 37 -22.77 3.64 7.12
CA ASN A 37 -21.77 2.73 7.67
C ASN A 37 -20.44 3.38 8.11
N TYR A 38 -20.26 4.69 8.00
CA TYR A 38 -19.05 5.33 8.52
C TYR A 38 -19.16 5.54 10.02
N LYS A 39 -18.59 4.62 10.82
CA LYS A 39 -18.31 4.87 12.24
C LYS A 39 -17.15 5.83 12.34
N MET A 40 -17.42 7.07 12.73
CA MET A 40 -16.53 8.24 12.65
C MET A 40 -15.41 8.31 13.72
N ASP A 41 -14.97 7.19 14.30
CA ASP A 41 -14.05 7.23 15.45
C ASP A 41 -12.56 6.95 15.15
N ASN A 42 -12.14 6.81 13.88
CA ASN A 42 -10.75 6.46 13.56
C ASN A 42 -10.22 7.21 12.34
N ARG A 43 -8.90 7.55 12.33
CA ARG A 43 -8.19 8.13 11.17
C ARG A 43 -8.41 7.33 9.87
N ARG A 44 -8.59 5.99 9.96
CA ARG A 44 -8.94 5.12 8.83
C ARG A 44 -10.32 5.41 8.26
N SER A 45 -11.28 5.86 9.08
CA SER A 45 -12.62 6.22 8.61
C SER A 45 -12.66 7.53 7.84
N LEU A 46 -11.76 8.48 8.13
CA LEU A 46 -11.64 9.73 7.38
C LEU A 46 -11.04 9.49 5.99
N GLN A 47 -10.05 8.62 5.87
CA GLN A 47 -9.50 8.24 4.56
C GLN A 47 -10.55 7.54 3.68
N SER A 48 -11.43 6.73 4.28
CA SER A 48 -12.50 6.06 3.54
C SER A 48 -13.56 7.01 2.97
N LEU A 49 -13.66 8.25 3.45
CA LEU A 49 -14.54 9.27 2.85
C LEU A 49 -14.01 9.79 1.51
N VAL A 50 -12.70 9.96 1.39
CA VAL A 50 -12.05 10.30 0.11
C VAL A 50 -12.16 9.15 -0.89
N GLU A 51 -12.22 7.91 -0.38
CA GLU A 51 -12.39 6.68 -1.17
C GLU A 51 -13.86 6.34 -1.44
N ASP A 52 -14.81 7.21 -1.04
CA ASP A 52 -16.22 7.03 -1.38
C ASP A 52 -16.43 7.03 -2.90
N PRO A 53 -17.28 6.15 -3.47
CA PRO A 53 -17.48 6.03 -4.91
C PRO A 53 -17.85 7.33 -5.62
N TYR A 54 -18.59 8.22 -4.96
CA TYR A 54 -18.93 9.53 -5.54
C TYR A 54 -17.69 10.40 -5.71
N PHE A 55 -16.86 10.54 -4.68
CA PHE A 55 -15.62 11.32 -4.76
C PHE A 55 -14.60 10.68 -5.69
N GLN A 56 -14.49 9.34 -5.70
CA GLN A 56 -13.62 8.65 -6.66
C GLN A 56 -14.01 8.95 -8.11
N ILE A 57 -15.30 8.93 -8.45
CA ILE A 57 -15.76 9.24 -9.80
C ILE A 57 -15.48 10.70 -10.15
N ILE A 58 -15.71 11.63 -9.22
CA ILE A 58 -15.43 13.06 -9.43
C ILE A 58 -13.93 13.30 -9.69
N GLU A 59 -13.06 12.72 -8.88
CA GLU A 59 -11.61 12.88 -9.05
C GLU A 59 -11.09 12.17 -10.31
N ASN A 60 -11.62 10.98 -10.63
CA ASN A 60 -11.28 10.29 -11.87
C ASN A 60 -11.74 11.05 -13.11
N ALA A 61 -12.91 11.71 -13.06
CA ALA A 61 -13.39 12.56 -14.15
C ALA A 61 -12.40 13.69 -14.45
N LYS A 62 -11.92 14.38 -13.39
CA LYS A 62 -10.88 15.41 -13.51
C LYS A 62 -9.57 14.85 -14.06
N THR A 63 -9.13 13.72 -13.52
CA THR A 63 -7.88 13.05 -13.91
C THR A 63 -7.91 12.56 -15.37
N ASN A 64 -9.09 12.12 -15.83
CA ASN A 64 -9.32 11.65 -17.19
C ASN A 64 -9.72 12.76 -18.17
N CYS A 65 -9.83 14.02 -17.70
CA CYS A 65 -10.31 15.16 -18.48
C CYS A 65 -11.66 14.89 -19.15
N ARG A 66 -12.62 14.33 -18.37
CA ARG A 66 -13.99 13.99 -18.80
C ARG A 66 -15.02 14.69 -17.93
N SER A 67 -16.24 14.75 -18.41
CA SER A 67 -17.37 15.10 -17.54
C SER A 67 -17.61 13.97 -16.50
N VAL A 68 -18.23 14.34 -15.39
CA VAL A 68 -18.58 13.41 -14.31
C VAL A 68 -19.52 12.29 -14.82
N ASP A 69 -20.45 12.63 -15.73
CA ASP A 69 -21.35 11.67 -16.34
C ASP A 69 -20.64 10.69 -17.28
N GLU A 70 -19.70 11.15 -18.10
CA GLU A 70 -18.88 10.28 -18.95
C GLU A 70 -18.06 9.31 -18.10
N GLU A 71 -17.44 9.80 -17.03
CA GLU A 71 -16.65 8.93 -16.14
C GLU A 71 -17.56 7.92 -15.43
N ARG A 72 -18.74 8.33 -14.94
CA ARG A 72 -19.72 7.42 -14.34
C ARG A 72 -20.12 6.29 -15.29
N LEU A 73 -20.35 6.60 -16.57
CA LEU A 73 -20.73 5.61 -17.58
C LEU A 73 -19.58 4.68 -17.96
N SER A 74 -18.33 5.14 -17.84
CA SER A 74 -17.14 4.36 -18.20
C SER A 74 -16.66 3.44 -17.07
N THR A 75 -17.14 3.63 -15.84
CA THR A 75 -16.65 2.89 -14.67
C THR A 75 -17.64 1.84 -14.15
N ILE A 76 -17.17 0.62 -13.95
CA ILE A 76 -17.93 -0.45 -13.29
C ILE A 76 -18.25 -0.08 -11.82
N LEU A 77 -17.46 0.78 -11.21
CA LEU A 77 -17.66 1.25 -9.84
C LEU A 77 -19.06 1.87 -9.65
N ALA A 78 -19.51 2.71 -10.61
CA ALA A 78 -20.82 3.34 -10.56
C ALA A 78 -21.97 2.34 -10.57
N LEU A 79 -21.85 1.29 -11.40
CA LEU A 79 -22.88 0.22 -11.49
C LEU A 79 -22.92 -0.63 -10.21
N ARG A 80 -21.77 -1.02 -9.69
CA ARG A 80 -21.67 -1.88 -8.48
C ARG A 80 -22.10 -1.18 -7.20
N LYS A 81 -21.92 0.13 -7.12
CA LYS A 81 -22.22 0.93 -5.92
C LYS A 81 -23.52 1.72 -6.02
N ASN A 82 -24.32 1.48 -7.10
CA ASN A 82 -25.58 2.17 -7.34
C ASN A 82 -25.47 3.72 -7.31
N VAL A 83 -24.39 4.25 -7.89
CA VAL A 83 -24.17 5.70 -7.97
C VAL A 83 -25.15 6.31 -8.95
N THR A 84 -26.09 7.10 -8.43
CA THR A 84 -27.10 7.75 -9.27
C THR A 84 -26.57 9.04 -9.91
N PRO A 85 -26.93 9.35 -11.19
CA PRO A 85 -26.47 10.56 -11.87
C PRO A 85 -26.84 11.83 -11.10
N LEU A 86 -28.09 11.93 -10.65
CA LEU A 86 -28.59 13.10 -9.95
C LEU A 86 -27.78 13.42 -8.69
N MET A 87 -27.57 12.42 -7.85
CA MET A 87 -26.80 12.59 -6.61
C MET A 87 -25.34 12.91 -6.89
N LEU A 88 -24.76 12.24 -7.89
CA LEU A 88 -23.37 12.46 -8.28
C LEU A 88 -23.13 13.90 -8.75
N ASN A 89 -23.98 14.41 -9.65
CA ASN A 89 -23.87 15.76 -10.16
C ASN A 89 -24.10 16.80 -9.05
N SER A 90 -25.11 16.58 -8.18
CA SER A 90 -25.34 17.47 -7.04
C SER A 90 -24.13 17.54 -6.09
N ILE A 91 -23.49 16.39 -5.80
CA ILE A 91 -22.27 16.35 -4.97
C ILE A 91 -21.11 17.05 -5.68
N ALA A 92 -20.92 16.80 -6.99
CA ALA A 92 -19.83 17.39 -7.74
C ALA A 92 -19.91 18.92 -7.78
N GLU A 93 -21.09 19.47 -8.03
CA GLU A 93 -21.34 20.93 -8.08
C GLU A 93 -21.15 21.56 -6.68
N ALA A 94 -21.77 20.97 -5.65
CA ALA A 94 -21.66 21.46 -4.28
C ALA A 94 -20.24 21.37 -3.74
N TRP A 95 -19.51 20.28 -4.05
CA TRP A 95 -18.11 20.10 -3.66
C TRP A 95 -17.21 21.15 -4.30
N GLU A 96 -17.41 21.43 -5.58
CA GLU A 96 -16.64 22.46 -6.30
C GLU A 96 -16.87 23.84 -5.69
N GLU A 97 -18.13 24.18 -5.36
CA GLU A 97 -18.48 25.42 -4.68
C GLU A 97 -17.83 25.51 -3.29
N TYR A 98 -17.96 24.47 -2.47
CA TYR A 98 -17.40 24.40 -1.11
C TYR A 98 -15.89 24.60 -1.11
N ARG A 99 -15.16 23.83 -1.93
CA ARG A 99 -13.69 23.92 -1.95
C ARG A 99 -13.16 25.27 -2.42
N LEU A 100 -13.85 25.92 -3.39
CA LEU A 100 -13.46 27.24 -3.90
C LEU A 100 -13.76 28.37 -2.91
N LYS A 101 -14.80 28.25 -2.09
CA LYS A 101 -15.14 29.20 -1.02
C LYS A 101 -14.30 29.03 0.23
N SER A 102 -13.65 27.89 0.41
CA SER A 102 -12.79 27.62 1.56
C SER A 102 -11.57 28.54 1.60
N VAL A 103 -11.15 28.92 2.81
CA VAL A 103 -9.98 29.80 3.02
C VAL A 103 -8.97 29.08 3.94
N PRO A 104 -7.80 28.70 3.42
CA PRO A 104 -7.40 28.74 2.00
C PRO A 104 -8.18 27.75 1.13
N VAL A 105 -8.23 28.02 -0.19
CA VAL A 105 -8.88 27.11 -1.16
C VAL A 105 -8.36 25.69 -1.04
N ILE A 106 -9.27 24.72 -1.07
CA ILE A 106 -8.94 23.28 -1.02
C ILE A 106 -8.67 22.79 -2.44
N TYR A 107 -7.52 22.14 -2.64
CA TYR A 107 -7.14 21.54 -3.93
C TYR A 107 -7.06 20.03 -3.80
N SER A 108 -7.73 19.31 -4.69
CA SER A 108 -7.47 17.88 -4.88
C SER A 108 -6.16 17.64 -5.63
N PHE A 109 -5.75 16.39 -5.75
CA PHE A 109 -4.57 16.07 -6.56
C PHE A 109 -4.73 16.47 -8.03
N ALA A 110 -5.90 16.21 -8.63
CA ALA A 110 -6.19 16.62 -10.00
C ALA A 110 -6.23 18.14 -10.14
N ASP A 111 -6.83 18.86 -9.18
CA ASP A 111 -6.90 20.33 -9.20
C ASP A 111 -5.53 20.99 -9.20
N MET A 112 -4.55 20.41 -8.47
CA MET A 112 -3.17 20.95 -8.46
C MET A 112 -2.53 20.92 -9.84
N ILE A 113 -2.70 19.81 -10.56
CA ILE A 113 -2.17 19.66 -11.91
C ILE A 113 -2.92 20.57 -12.88
N ASN A 114 -4.25 20.58 -12.84
CA ASN A 114 -5.08 21.41 -13.70
C ASN A 114 -4.77 22.89 -13.52
N LYS A 115 -4.59 23.36 -12.27
CA LYS A 115 -4.20 24.75 -11.99
C LYS A 115 -2.87 25.11 -12.64
N PHE A 116 -1.87 24.22 -12.57
CA PHE A 116 -0.60 24.45 -13.26
C PHE A 116 -0.78 24.46 -14.79
N ILE A 117 -1.59 23.56 -15.34
CA ILE A 117 -1.85 23.52 -16.80
C ILE A 117 -2.50 24.82 -17.27
N THR A 118 -3.46 25.36 -16.52
CA THR A 118 -4.21 26.56 -16.91
C THR A 118 -3.45 27.87 -16.65
N GLU A 119 -2.86 28.02 -15.47
CA GLU A 119 -2.33 29.29 -14.98
C GLU A 119 -0.80 29.28 -14.79
N GLY A 120 -0.18 28.10 -14.64
CA GLY A 120 1.23 27.98 -14.31
C GLY A 120 2.16 28.32 -15.45
N THR A 121 3.28 28.93 -15.13
CA THR A 121 4.40 29.15 -16.06
C THR A 121 5.40 28.04 -15.92
N PRO A 122 5.75 27.31 -16.99
CA PRO A 122 6.79 26.28 -16.93
C PRO A 122 8.12 26.87 -16.48
N PRO A 123 8.86 26.17 -15.59
CA PRO A 123 10.17 26.61 -15.18
C PRO A 123 11.17 26.51 -16.33
N LEU A 124 12.23 27.31 -16.29
CA LEU A 124 13.34 27.23 -17.23
C LEU A 124 14.21 26.02 -16.91
N ILE A 125 13.88 24.89 -17.51
CA ILE A 125 14.65 23.64 -17.41
C ILE A 125 15.07 23.20 -18.83
N LYS A 126 16.25 22.60 -18.93
CA LYS A 126 16.75 22.13 -20.22
C LYS A 126 16.28 20.73 -20.54
N VAL A 127 16.20 19.87 -19.53
CA VAL A 127 15.87 18.46 -19.68
C VAL A 127 14.69 18.11 -18.79
N LEU A 128 13.67 17.47 -19.37
CA LEU A 128 12.57 16.86 -18.66
C LEU A 128 12.71 15.34 -18.73
N ILE A 129 12.67 14.66 -17.59
CA ILE A 129 12.64 13.20 -17.51
C ILE A 129 11.31 12.81 -16.87
N VAL A 130 10.55 11.98 -17.59
CA VAL A 130 9.28 11.41 -17.14
C VAL A 130 9.47 9.91 -16.99
N ASP A 131 9.33 9.42 -15.77
CA ASP A 131 9.45 8.00 -15.43
C ASP A 131 8.07 7.37 -15.19
N GLU A 132 7.95 6.05 -15.36
CA GLU A 132 6.70 5.28 -15.27
C GLU A 132 5.57 5.85 -16.15
N ALA A 133 5.93 6.32 -17.35
CA ALA A 133 5.02 7.06 -18.23
C ALA A 133 3.79 6.24 -18.69
N GLN A 134 3.87 4.90 -18.70
CA GLN A 134 2.75 4.02 -19.01
C GLN A 134 1.59 4.14 -18.02
N ASP A 135 1.84 4.67 -16.82
CA ASP A 135 0.81 4.86 -15.78
C ASP A 135 0.19 6.26 -15.77
N LEU A 136 0.60 7.13 -16.69
CA LEU A 136 0.08 8.49 -16.76
C LEU A 136 -1.37 8.51 -17.28
N ALA A 137 -2.24 9.19 -16.54
CA ALA A 137 -3.59 9.53 -16.98
C ALA A 137 -3.58 10.76 -17.90
N GLU A 138 -4.72 11.07 -18.52
CA GLU A 138 -4.83 12.16 -19.50
C GLU A 138 -4.35 13.51 -18.96
N LEU A 139 -4.74 13.86 -17.73
CA LEU A 139 -4.32 15.12 -17.11
C LEU A 139 -2.79 15.21 -16.92
N ASN A 140 -2.15 14.10 -16.57
CA ASN A 140 -0.70 14.05 -16.44
C ASN A 140 -0.01 14.21 -17.80
N TRP A 141 -0.56 13.62 -18.86
CA TRP A 141 -0.05 13.80 -20.19
C TRP A 141 -0.17 15.27 -20.67
N GLN A 142 -1.27 15.95 -20.36
CA GLN A 142 -1.40 17.39 -20.65
C GLN A 142 -0.34 18.23 -19.91
N LEU A 143 0.00 17.84 -18.67
CA LEU A 143 1.12 18.45 -17.95
C LEU A 143 2.46 18.23 -18.69
N VAL A 144 2.73 17.00 -19.12
CA VAL A 144 3.92 16.65 -19.90
C VAL A 144 3.96 17.47 -21.20
N ASP A 145 2.85 17.54 -21.93
CA ASP A 145 2.73 18.33 -23.16
C ASP A 145 2.98 19.84 -22.94
N LYS A 146 2.53 20.39 -21.80
CA LYS A 146 2.81 21.78 -21.45
C LYS A 146 4.29 22.01 -21.17
N LEU A 147 4.90 21.12 -20.39
CA LEU A 147 6.34 21.22 -20.03
C LEU A 147 7.25 20.97 -21.23
N SER A 148 6.89 20.02 -22.10
CA SER A 148 7.70 19.66 -23.28
C SER A 148 7.93 20.82 -24.27
N LYS A 149 6.99 21.80 -24.29
CA LYS A 149 7.10 22.98 -25.16
C LYS A 149 8.24 23.94 -24.81
N THR A 150 8.78 23.83 -23.60
CA THR A 150 9.76 24.78 -23.03
C THR A 150 11.11 24.16 -22.71
N VAL A 151 11.28 22.85 -22.95
CA VAL A 151 12.53 22.12 -22.70
C VAL A 151 13.29 21.85 -23.99
N GLU A 152 14.61 21.73 -23.89
CA GLU A 152 15.46 21.38 -25.04
C GLU A 152 15.37 19.87 -25.35
N THR A 153 15.22 19.03 -24.32
CA THR A 153 15.21 17.57 -24.45
C THR A 153 14.21 16.97 -23.46
N ILE A 154 13.46 15.98 -23.93
CA ILE A 154 12.58 15.17 -23.08
C ILE A 154 12.98 13.69 -23.19
N TYR A 155 13.06 13.03 -22.04
CA TYR A 155 13.16 11.58 -21.94
C TYR A 155 11.90 11.04 -21.28
N ILE A 156 11.25 10.08 -21.95
CA ILE A 156 10.05 9.43 -21.44
C ILE A 156 10.37 7.96 -21.27
N ALA A 157 10.40 7.51 -20.04
CA ALA A 157 10.74 6.14 -19.66
C ALA A 157 9.51 5.41 -19.11
N GLY A 158 9.43 4.12 -19.37
CA GLY A 158 8.35 3.28 -18.87
C GLY A 158 8.39 1.87 -19.44
N ASP A 159 7.51 1.03 -18.94
CA ASP A 159 7.28 -0.33 -19.45
C ASP A 159 5.77 -0.55 -19.66
N ASP A 160 5.34 -0.50 -20.89
CA ASP A 160 3.94 -0.66 -21.31
C ASP A 160 3.35 -2.02 -20.90
N ASP A 161 4.17 -3.06 -20.76
CA ASP A 161 3.76 -4.36 -20.22
C ASP A 161 3.44 -4.29 -18.72
N GLN A 162 3.85 -3.22 -18.02
CA GLN A 162 3.55 -2.97 -16.59
C GLN A 162 2.46 -1.90 -16.36
N ALA A 163 1.71 -1.51 -17.38
CA ALA A 163 0.62 -0.53 -17.27
C ALA A 163 -0.62 -1.16 -16.60
N ILE A 164 -0.68 -1.18 -15.28
CA ILE A 164 -1.76 -1.80 -14.50
C ILE A 164 -2.77 -0.81 -13.91
N TYR A 165 -2.63 0.49 -14.17
CA TYR A 165 -3.50 1.54 -13.63
C TYR A 165 -4.51 2.08 -14.66
N GLU A 166 -4.86 1.31 -15.70
CA GLU A 166 -5.89 1.70 -16.68
C GLU A 166 -7.25 1.99 -16.02
N TRP A 167 -7.58 1.25 -14.96
CA TRP A 167 -8.77 1.49 -14.15
C TRP A 167 -8.78 2.86 -13.45
N ASN A 168 -7.61 3.47 -13.25
CA ASN A 168 -7.42 4.82 -12.71
C ASN A 168 -7.08 5.86 -13.80
N GLY A 169 -7.33 5.51 -15.06
CA GLY A 169 -7.20 6.41 -16.19
C GLY A 169 -5.87 6.40 -16.92
N ALA A 170 -4.93 5.51 -16.56
CA ALA A 170 -3.67 5.38 -17.31
C ALA A 170 -3.92 5.11 -18.80
N LYS A 171 -3.07 5.69 -19.65
CA LYS A 171 -3.16 5.65 -21.11
C LYS A 171 -1.91 5.00 -21.74
N PRO A 172 -1.77 3.66 -21.62
CA PRO A 172 -0.58 2.99 -22.17
C PRO A 172 -0.42 3.18 -23.67
N GLN A 173 -1.51 3.27 -24.44
CA GLN A 173 -1.45 3.57 -25.87
C GLN A 173 -0.74 4.90 -26.14
N ARG A 174 -1.02 5.94 -25.32
CA ARG A 174 -0.39 7.25 -25.49
C ARG A 174 1.12 7.22 -25.22
N PHE A 175 1.56 6.36 -24.30
CA PHE A 175 2.97 6.11 -24.07
C PHE A 175 3.62 5.39 -25.28
N VAL A 176 3.00 4.32 -25.77
CA VAL A 176 3.50 3.55 -26.94
C VAL A 176 3.57 4.43 -28.18
N ASP A 177 2.58 5.30 -28.42
CA ASP A 177 2.50 6.17 -29.61
C ASP A 177 3.28 7.48 -29.46
N TYR A 178 3.96 7.72 -28.32
CA TYR A 178 4.66 8.99 -28.12
C TYR A 178 5.76 9.18 -29.17
N ALA A 179 5.75 10.37 -29.82
CA ALA A 179 6.66 10.66 -30.90
C ALA A 179 8.10 10.87 -30.41
N GLY A 180 9.07 10.27 -31.09
CA GLY A 180 10.48 10.41 -30.75
C GLY A 180 11.29 9.16 -31.12
N GLU A 181 12.59 9.22 -30.85
CA GLU A 181 13.48 8.07 -30.98
C GLU A 181 13.16 7.08 -29.83
N LYS A 182 12.98 5.81 -30.17
CA LYS A 182 12.70 4.74 -29.20
C LYS A 182 13.97 3.94 -28.92
N ILE A 183 14.32 3.83 -27.65
CA ILE A 183 15.43 3.02 -27.17
C ILE A 183 14.89 1.93 -26.27
N ILE A 184 15.08 0.67 -26.64
CA ILE A 184 14.63 -0.48 -25.85
C ILE A 184 15.77 -0.96 -24.97
N LEU A 185 15.55 -0.96 -23.65
CA LEU A 185 16.46 -1.54 -22.66
C LEU A 185 16.13 -3.04 -22.54
N ASN A 186 16.79 -3.85 -23.33
CA ASN A 186 16.41 -5.26 -23.51
C ASN A 186 17.05 -6.23 -22.50
N GLN A 187 17.90 -5.77 -21.59
CA GLN A 187 18.54 -6.62 -20.58
C GLN A 187 17.84 -6.49 -19.23
N SER A 188 17.28 -7.57 -18.72
CA SER A 188 16.79 -7.64 -17.35
C SER A 188 17.90 -8.07 -16.39
N PHE A 189 18.10 -7.32 -15.31
CA PHE A 189 18.98 -7.68 -14.20
C PHE A 189 18.22 -8.28 -13.01
N ARG A 190 16.90 -8.42 -13.15
CA ARG A 190 16.01 -8.95 -12.11
C ARG A 190 15.60 -10.38 -12.38
N ILE A 191 15.09 -10.65 -13.56
CA ILE A 191 14.30 -11.85 -13.86
C ILE A 191 15.19 -13.01 -14.31
N PRO A 192 15.18 -14.18 -13.63
CA PRO A 192 15.90 -15.37 -14.08
C PRO A 192 15.19 -16.06 -15.25
N LYS A 193 15.90 -16.94 -15.97
CA LYS A 193 15.45 -17.52 -17.24
C LYS A 193 14.09 -18.20 -17.20
N LYS A 194 13.83 -19.06 -16.20
CA LYS A 194 12.55 -19.77 -16.12
C LYS A 194 11.36 -18.85 -15.83
N VAL A 195 11.56 -17.84 -14.96
CA VAL A 195 10.54 -16.82 -14.68
C VAL A 195 10.29 -15.96 -15.93
N HIS A 196 11.37 -15.59 -16.64
CA HIS A 196 11.28 -14.84 -17.90
C HIS A 196 10.42 -15.58 -18.92
N THR A 197 10.60 -16.88 -19.10
CA THR A 197 9.81 -17.68 -20.06
C THR A 197 8.30 -17.56 -19.80
N ILE A 198 7.90 -17.57 -18.53
CA ILE A 198 6.47 -17.40 -18.19
C ILE A 198 6.03 -15.95 -18.43
N ALA A 199 6.83 -14.97 -18.02
CA ALA A 199 6.52 -13.55 -18.22
C ALA A 199 6.39 -13.21 -19.72
N GLU A 200 7.28 -13.71 -20.56
CA GLU A 200 7.25 -13.52 -22.01
C GLU A 200 5.99 -14.14 -22.64
N ASN A 201 5.59 -15.33 -22.22
CA ASN A 201 4.37 -15.97 -22.70
C ASN A 201 3.11 -15.16 -22.33
N ILE A 202 3.14 -14.42 -21.23
CA ILE A 202 2.03 -13.54 -20.84
C ILE A 202 2.09 -12.23 -21.64
N SER A 203 3.25 -11.59 -21.73
CA SER A 203 3.38 -10.30 -22.43
C SER A 203 3.01 -10.40 -23.92
N LYS A 204 3.32 -11.51 -24.58
CA LYS A 204 2.90 -11.79 -25.99
C LYS A 204 1.38 -11.81 -26.19
N ARG A 205 0.58 -11.91 -25.14
CA ARG A 205 -0.89 -11.85 -25.21
C ARG A 205 -1.45 -10.44 -25.08
N ILE A 206 -0.63 -9.48 -24.70
CA ILE A 206 -1.00 -8.06 -24.61
C ILE A 206 -1.04 -7.49 -26.02
N LYS A 207 -2.16 -6.87 -26.40
CA LYS A 207 -2.36 -6.32 -27.75
C LYS A 207 -1.75 -4.94 -27.92
N VAL A 208 -1.96 -4.07 -26.89
CA VAL A 208 -1.43 -2.70 -26.89
C VAL A 208 -0.07 -2.70 -26.21
N ARG A 209 0.98 -2.89 -26.98
CA ARG A 209 2.36 -2.90 -26.47
C ARG A 209 3.36 -2.52 -27.55
N GLU A 210 4.54 -2.04 -27.13
CA GLU A 210 5.72 -1.98 -28.00
C GLU A 210 6.31 -3.38 -28.16
N GLU A 211 6.62 -3.77 -29.38
CA GLU A 211 7.28 -5.05 -29.62
C GLU A 211 8.73 -4.98 -29.16
N LYS A 212 9.08 -5.81 -28.20
CA LYS A 212 10.40 -5.81 -27.57
C LYS A 212 10.83 -7.21 -27.16
N GLU A 213 12.11 -7.48 -27.29
CA GLU A 213 12.74 -8.70 -26.79
C GLU A 213 13.48 -8.40 -25.49
N TYR A 214 13.17 -9.13 -24.43
CA TYR A 214 13.90 -9.08 -23.18
C TYR A 214 14.87 -10.25 -23.07
N LYS A 215 16.05 -9.96 -22.52
CA LYS A 215 17.01 -10.98 -22.13
C LYS A 215 16.97 -11.14 -20.62
N PRO A 216 16.77 -12.35 -20.10
CA PRO A 216 16.85 -12.60 -18.68
C PRO A 216 18.28 -12.47 -18.18
N ARG A 217 18.44 -12.43 -16.87
CA ARG A 217 19.77 -12.62 -16.27
C ARG A 217 20.24 -14.07 -16.42
N GLU A 218 21.52 -14.35 -16.11
CA GLU A 218 22.14 -15.66 -16.40
C GLU A 218 21.59 -16.83 -15.56
N GLU A 219 21.06 -16.56 -14.36
CA GLU A 219 20.55 -17.58 -13.46
C GLU A 219 19.29 -18.24 -14.00
N GLU A 220 19.14 -19.53 -13.72
CA GLU A 220 17.99 -20.32 -14.16
C GLU A 220 16.71 -19.97 -13.43
N GLY A 221 16.77 -19.77 -12.09
CA GLY A 221 15.61 -19.62 -11.25
C GLY A 221 14.71 -20.86 -11.19
N THR A 222 13.61 -20.78 -10.48
CA THR A 222 12.61 -21.86 -10.42
C THR A 222 11.20 -21.37 -10.65
N VAL A 223 10.35 -22.23 -11.24
CA VAL A 223 8.90 -22.04 -11.34
C VAL A 223 8.24 -23.30 -10.83
N THR A 224 7.43 -23.19 -9.80
CA THR A 224 6.77 -24.30 -9.14
C THR A 224 5.27 -24.07 -9.03
N GLU A 225 4.47 -25.02 -9.46
CA GLU A 225 3.03 -25.00 -9.21
C GLU A 225 2.72 -25.69 -7.90
N VAL A 226 1.87 -25.07 -7.07
CA VAL A 226 1.37 -25.63 -5.82
C VAL A 226 -0.14 -25.55 -5.77
N SER A 227 -0.78 -26.56 -5.17
CA SER A 227 -2.25 -26.62 -5.08
C SER A 227 -2.82 -25.79 -3.92
N SER A 228 -2.00 -25.33 -2.99
CA SER A 228 -2.45 -24.58 -1.81
C SER A 228 -1.34 -23.73 -1.24
N VAL A 229 -1.69 -22.62 -0.59
CA VAL A 229 -0.75 -21.76 0.16
C VAL A 229 -0.03 -22.52 1.29
N ASN A 230 -0.64 -23.59 1.82
CA ASN A 230 -0.06 -24.40 2.88
C ASN A 230 1.15 -25.24 2.42
N LEU A 231 1.36 -25.34 1.11
CA LEU A 231 2.50 -26.04 0.52
C LEU A 231 3.67 -25.11 0.17
N LEU A 232 3.51 -23.81 0.41
CA LEU A 232 4.61 -22.86 0.24
C LEU A 232 5.70 -23.10 1.28
N PRO A 233 6.99 -23.22 0.88
CA PRO A 233 8.10 -23.48 1.80
C PRO A 233 8.55 -22.20 2.51
N LEU A 234 7.67 -21.58 3.30
CA LEU A 234 7.87 -20.27 3.93
C LEU A 234 8.86 -20.25 5.10
N LYS A 235 9.63 -21.30 5.32
CA LYS A 235 10.56 -21.37 6.46
C LYS A 235 11.80 -20.49 6.32
N GLU A 236 12.23 -20.22 5.09
CA GLU A 236 13.45 -19.49 4.80
C GLU A 236 13.25 -18.49 3.65
N GLY A 237 14.14 -17.50 3.57
CA GLY A 237 14.15 -16.50 2.50
C GLY A 237 13.10 -15.40 2.65
N GLU A 238 13.20 -14.40 1.78
CA GLU A 238 12.21 -13.31 1.68
C GLU A 238 11.07 -13.72 0.76
N TRP A 239 9.85 -13.42 1.18
CA TRP A 239 8.64 -13.83 0.47
C TRP A 239 7.71 -12.66 0.18
N LEU A 240 7.18 -12.67 -1.04
CA LEU A 240 6.10 -11.79 -1.46
C LEU A 240 4.94 -12.66 -1.99
N VAL A 241 3.82 -12.69 -1.24
CA VAL A 241 2.62 -13.43 -1.64
C VAL A 241 1.60 -12.47 -2.23
N LEU A 242 1.26 -12.67 -3.49
CA LEU A 242 0.48 -11.76 -4.31
C LEU A 242 -0.89 -12.33 -4.68
N ALA A 243 -1.91 -11.49 -4.59
CA ALA A 243 -3.24 -11.78 -5.11
C ALA A 243 -3.76 -10.64 -5.98
N SER A 244 -4.68 -10.95 -6.86
CA SER A 244 -5.35 -9.94 -7.69
C SER A 244 -6.26 -9.02 -6.89
N CYS A 245 -6.83 -9.50 -5.77
CA CYS A 245 -7.72 -8.76 -4.86
C CYS A 245 -7.37 -9.01 -3.39
N ASP A 246 -7.55 -7.99 -2.54
CA ASP A 246 -7.22 -8.04 -1.11
C ASP A 246 -7.99 -9.12 -0.33
N TYR A 247 -9.27 -9.33 -0.65
CA TYR A 247 -10.08 -10.35 0.02
C TYR A 247 -9.53 -11.77 -0.15
N MET A 248 -8.79 -12.05 -1.22
CA MET A 248 -8.15 -13.36 -1.46
C MET A 248 -7.02 -13.61 -0.47
N LEU A 249 -6.40 -12.57 0.06
CA LEU A 249 -5.38 -12.64 1.11
C LEU A 249 -5.99 -12.81 2.51
N SER A 250 -7.31 -12.71 2.64
CA SER A 250 -8.02 -12.79 3.92
C SER A 250 -8.25 -14.23 4.36
N ASP A 251 -8.66 -14.40 5.62
CA ASP A 251 -9.07 -15.69 6.21
C ASP A 251 -10.58 -15.96 6.05
N ALA A 252 -11.30 -15.08 5.35
CA ALA A 252 -12.71 -15.27 5.03
C ALA A 252 -12.92 -16.48 4.10
N ALA A 253 -14.15 -16.98 4.01
CA ALA A 253 -14.49 -18.18 3.22
C ALA A 253 -14.05 -18.11 1.73
N LYS A 254 -13.99 -16.89 1.16
CA LYS A 254 -13.52 -16.64 -0.21
C LYS A 254 -12.01 -16.39 -0.31
N GLY A 255 -11.28 -16.29 0.81
CA GLY A 255 -9.84 -16.10 0.84
C GLY A 255 -9.07 -17.41 0.82
N TYR A 256 -7.77 -17.33 0.61
CA TYR A 256 -6.87 -18.51 0.63
C TYR A 256 -6.46 -18.94 2.03
N GLY A 257 -6.80 -18.16 3.06
CA GLY A 257 -6.41 -18.43 4.45
C GLY A 257 -4.91 -18.23 4.71
N ILE A 258 -4.24 -17.43 3.87
CA ILE A 258 -2.78 -17.22 4.00
C ILE A 258 -2.42 -16.59 5.35
N ARG A 259 -3.20 -15.61 5.85
CA ARG A 259 -2.94 -14.98 7.15
C ARG A 259 -3.04 -16.00 8.27
N LYS A 260 -4.12 -16.82 8.25
CA LYS A 260 -4.30 -17.88 9.24
C LYS A 260 -3.15 -18.87 9.19
N PHE A 261 -2.73 -19.29 8.00
CA PHE A 261 -1.59 -20.18 7.83
C PHE A 261 -0.30 -19.59 8.43
N LEU A 262 0.00 -18.31 8.18
CA LEU A 262 1.15 -17.62 8.73
C LEU A 262 1.08 -17.54 10.26
N ILE A 263 -0.08 -17.17 10.81
CA ILE A 263 -0.32 -17.09 12.25
C ILE A 263 -0.18 -18.46 12.90
N ASP A 264 -0.83 -19.48 12.35
CA ASP A 264 -0.82 -20.84 12.91
C ASP A 264 0.57 -21.47 12.91
N ASN A 265 1.46 -21.03 12.01
CA ASN A 265 2.82 -21.53 11.90
C ASN A 265 3.89 -20.60 12.51
N GLY A 266 3.51 -19.45 13.05
CA GLY A 266 4.44 -18.50 13.67
C GLY A 266 5.37 -17.81 12.68
N PHE A 267 4.88 -17.51 11.46
CA PHE A 267 5.63 -16.72 10.47
C PHE A 267 5.20 -15.26 10.54
N PRO A 268 6.08 -14.34 10.96
CA PRO A 268 5.81 -12.92 10.94
C PRO A 268 5.55 -12.43 9.52
N PHE A 269 4.56 -11.57 9.37
CA PHE A 269 4.21 -11.02 8.07
C PHE A 269 3.76 -9.55 8.12
N SER A 270 3.92 -8.86 7.00
CA SER A 270 3.35 -7.54 6.76
C SER A 270 2.24 -7.62 5.72
N HIS A 271 1.19 -6.77 5.89
CA HIS A 271 0.13 -6.57 4.92
C HIS A 271 -0.31 -5.11 4.95
N ASN A 272 -0.07 -4.36 3.88
CA ASN A 272 -0.42 -2.94 3.81
C ASN A 272 0.06 -2.15 5.04
N HIS A 273 1.33 -2.30 5.42
CA HIS A 273 1.95 -1.72 6.62
C HIS A 273 1.39 -2.24 7.95
N TYR A 274 0.42 -3.15 7.92
CA TYR A 274 -0.07 -3.82 9.11
C TYR A 274 0.84 -5.02 9.42
N ARG A 275 1.25 -5.13 10.69
CA ARG A 275 1.93 -6.30 11.24
C ARG A 275 1.02 -6.99 12.24
N TYR A 276 0.99 -8.32 12.23
CA TYR A 276 0.19 -9.09 13.20
C TYR A 276 0.63 -8.81 14.65
N ILE A 277 1.94 -8.71 14.87
CA ILE A 277 2.51 -8.24 16.14
C ILE A 277 2.95 -6.78 15.95
N PRO A 278 2.32 -5.82 16.66
CA PRO A 278 2.74 -4.43 16.59
C PRO A 278 4.17 -4.23 17.11
N HIS A 279 4.94 -3.38 16.47
CA HIS A 279 6.33 -3.08 16.89
C HIS A 279 6.43 -2.70 18.37
N LYS A 280 5.49 -1.89 18.90
CA LYS A 280 5.46 -1.52 20.31
C LYS A 280 5.27 -2.71 21.25
N MET A 281 4.56 -3.75 20.83
CA MET A 281 4.41 -4.97 21.64
C MET A 281 5.75 -5.71 21.73
N MET A 282 6.48 -5.80 20.62
CA MET A 282 7.82 -6.41 20.63
C MET A 282 8.83 -5.59 21.41
N SER A 283 8.78 -4.26 21.28
CA SER A 283 9.59 -3.35 22.10
C SER A 283 9.35 -3.57 23.59
N ALA A 284 8.09 -3.73 24.01
CA ALA A 284 7.73 -4.03 25.41
C ALA A 284 8.27 -5.38 25.89
N MET A 285 8.18 -6.42 25.08
CA MET A 285 8.69 -7.76 25.44
C MET A 285 10.21 -7.75 25.57
N ASN A 286 10.89 -7.14 24.61
CA ASN A 286 12.36 -7.00 24.66
C ASN A 286 12.81 -6.18 25.87
N ALA A 287 12.09 -5.08 26.18
CA ALA A 287 12.39 -4.29 27.37
C ALA A 287 12.26 -5.15 28.65
N TRP A 288 11.27 -6.04 28.70
CA TRP A 288 11.10 -6.97 29.82
C TRP A 288 12.28 -7.97 29.92
N GLU A 289 12.63 -8.60 28.81
CA GLU A 289 13.76 -9.53 28.80
C GLU A 289 15.08 -8.85 29.12
N LYS A 290 15.33 -7.68 28.53
CA LYS A 290 16.51 -6.87 28.80
C LYS A 290 16.61 -6.45 30.26
N LEU A 291 15.47 -6.01 30.86
CA LEU A 291 15.42 -5.67 32.28
C LEU A 291 15.79 -6.88 33.16
N ASN A 292 15.35 -8.08 32.77
CA ASN A 292 15.63 -9.28 33.54
C ASN A 292 17.06 -9.82 33.37
N ILE A 293 17.65 -9.69 32.19
CA ILE A 293 19.00 -10.16 31.88
C ILE A 293 20.06 -9.13 32.27
N GLU A 294 19.92 -7.87 31.78
CA GLU A 294 20.91 -6.80 31.94
C GLU A 294 20.66 -5.92 33.19
N GLY A 295 19.45 -5.98 33.75
CA GLY A 295 19.05 -5.20 34.91
C GLY A 295 18.76 -3.72 34.65
N THR A 296 18.90 -3.21 33.42
CA THR A 296 18.69 -1.82 33.04
C THR A 296 17.98 -1.69 31.71
N ILE A 297 17.09 -0.67 31.61
CA ILE A 297 16.43 -0.25 30.36
C ILE A 297 16.34 1.27 30.30
N THR A 298 16.04 1.84 29.15
CA THR A 298 15.75 3.27 29.03
C THR A 298 14.33 3.62 29.48
N VAL A 299 14.08 4.88 29.88
CA VAL A 299 12.74 5.38 30.17
C VAL A 299 11.79 5.25 28.97
N GLY A 300 12.31 5.35 27.74
CA GLY A 300 11.56 5.11 26.51
C GLY A 300 11.07 3.65 26.41
N GLU A 301 11.97 2.69 26.60
CA GLU A 301 11.67 1.25 26.66
C GLU A 301 10.69 0.93 27.81
N LEU A 302 10.85 1.57 28.98
CA LEU A 302 9.92 1.45 30.08
C LEU A 302 8.52 1.97 29.72
N GLY A 303 8.42 3.03 28.91
CA GLY A 303 7.15 3.54 28.39
C GLY A 303 6.45 2.52 27.49
N ASP A 304 7.17 1.89 26.58
CA ASP A 304 6.63 0.82 25.74
C ASP A 304 6.20 -0.39 26.59
N LEU A 305 7.02 -0.78 27.55
CA LEU A 305 6.70 -1.85 28.51
C LEU A 305 5.40 -1.57 29.26
N TYR A 306 5.22 -0.36 29.79
CA TYR A 306 4.04 0.01 30.57
C TYR A 306 2.75 0.07 29.76
N ASN A 307 2.83 0.23 28.45
CA ASN A 307 1.64 0.12 27.58
C ASN A 307 1.06 -1.30 27.54
N TYR A 308 1.88 -2.31 27.82
CA TYR A 308 1.49 -3.73 27.77
C TYR A 308 1.47 -4.42 29.13
N LEU A 309 2.10 -3.84 30.17
CA LEU A 309 1.96 -4.34 31.53
C LEU A 309 0.53 -4.16 32.03
N GLY A 310 -0.03 -5.20 32.62
CA GLY A 310 -1.34 -5.12 33.26
C GLY A 310 -1.32 -4.12 34.43
N LYS A 311 -2.48 -3.47 34.70
CA LYS A 311 -2.64 -2.56 35.84
C LYS A 311 -2.33 -3.21 37.21
N ALA A 312 -2.28 -4.53 37.26
CA ALA A 312 -1.88 -5.29 38.42
C ALA A 312 -0.39 -5.12 38.78
N HIS A 313 0.46 -4.89 37.80
CA HIS A 313 1.92 -4.87 37.93
C HIS A 313 2.50 -3.46 38.18
N VAL A 314 1.70 -2.40 37.97
CA VAL A 314 2.14 -1.00 38.12
C VAL A 314 1.24 -0.26 39.11
N LYS A 315 1.84 0.51 40.00
CA LYS A 315 1.11 1.38 40.94
C LYS A 315 0.29 2.44 40.18
N ARG A 316 -0.87 2.82 40.73
CA ARG A 316 -1.79 3.76 40.08
C ARG A 316 -1.11 5.12 39.80
N GLY A 317 -1.27 5.65 38.59
CA GLY A 317 -0.75 6.95 38.17
C GLY A 317 0.63 6.91 37.56
N PHE A 318 1.42 5.85 37.75
CA PHE A 318 2.80 5.80 37.25
C PHE A 318 2.90 5.50 35.74
N ILE A 319 1.92 4.86 35.13
CA ILE A 319 1.90 4.67 33.66
C ILE A 319 1.91 6.03 32.97
N THR A 320 1.03 6.94 33.36
CA THR A 320 0.98 8.30 32.80
C THR A 320 2.27 9.08 33.07
N LYS A 321 2.87 8.90 34.25
CA LYS A 321 4.15 9.53 34.60
C LYS A 321 5.25 9.12 33.62
N VAL A 322 5.41 7.81 33.35
CA VAL A 322 6.44 7.30 32.42
C VAL A 322 6.18 7.75 31.00
N LEU A 323 4.93 7.71 30.54
CA LEU A 323 4.58 8.12 29.18
C LEU A 323 4.86 9.60 28.90
N ASN A 324 4.71 10.45 29.91
CA ASN A 324 4.96 11.89 29.82
C ASN A 324 6.39 12.31 30.24
N ASP A 325 7.26 11.37 30.60
CA ASP A 325 8.65 11.69 30.95
C ASP A 325 9.40 12.15 29.70
N GLU A 326 10.08 13.29 29.80
CA GLU A 326 10.84 13.88 28.70
C GLU A 326 12.21 13.20 28.51
N ASN A 327 12.74 12.54 29.53
CA ASN A 327 14.07 11.93 29.54
C ASN A 327 14.08 10.51 28.96
N LYS A 328 13.50 10.29 27.78
CA LYS A 328 13.32 8.96 27.16
C LYS A 328 14.61 8.14 26.99
N GLY A 329 15.76 8.80 26.86
CA GLY A 329 17.07 8.15 26.72
C GLY A 329 17.74 7.79 28.04
N GLN A 330 17.22 8.23 29.20
CA GLN A 330 17.82 7.95 30.50
C GLN A 330 17.75 6.47 30.82
N GLN A 331 18.89 5.87 31.22
CA GLN A 331 18.96 4.49 31.71
C GLN A 331 18.44 4.43 33.17
N VAL A 332 17.64 3.42 33.44
CA VAL A 332 17.08 3.13 34.76
C VAL A 332 17.23 1.65 35.09
N ASN A 333 17.63 1.36 36.31
CA ASN A 333 17.74 -0.01 36.80
C ASN A 333 16.47 -0.49 37.52
N LYS A 334 16.40 -1.79 37.85
CA LYS A 334 15.25 -2.42 38.51
C LYS A 334 14.82 -1.64 39.75
N GLN A 335 15.76 -1.27 40.64
CA GLN A 335 15.43 -0.55 41.88
C GLN A 335 14.84 0.84 41.60
N GLN A 336 15.42 1.57 40.65
CA GLN A 336 14.89 2.88 40.25
C GLN A 336 13.49 2.77 39.64
N ILE A 337 13.23 1.69 38.87
CA ILE A 337 11.90 1.47 38.28
C ILE A 337 10.87 1.19 39.38
N ILE A 338 11.21 0.42 40.40
CA ILE A 338 10.33 0.16 41.56
C ILE A 338 10.06 1.44 42.34
N ASP A 339 11.10 2.17 42.68
CA ASP A 339 11.00 3.34 43.57
C ASP A 339 10.42 4.58 42.89
N MET A 340 10.89 4.88 41.68
CA MET A 340 10.56 6.12 40.97
C MET A 340 9.41 5.98 40.00
N TYR A 341 9.20 4.79 39.43
CA TYR A 341 8.23 4.55 38.34
C TYR A 341 7.17 3.51 38.73
N GLY A 342 7.18 2.99 39.97
CA GLY A 342 6.07 2.27 40.58
C GLY A 342 5.84 0.87 40.02
N LEU A 343 6.83 0.22 39.43
CA LEU A 343 6.76 -1.22 39.12
C LEU A 343 6.65 -2.01 40.42
N LYS A 344 5.84 -3.02 40.47
CA LYS A 344 5.74 -3.88 41.65
C LYS A 344 6.83 -4.97 41.58
N GLU A 345 7.55 -5.14 42.67
CA GLU A 345 8.68 -6.07 42.76
C GLU A 345 8.27 -7.52 42.48
N GLU A 346 7.06 -7.88 42.90
CA GLU A 346 6.49 -9.23 42.80
C GLU A 346 6.43 -9.75 41.35
N CYS A 347 6.36 -8.86 40.34
CA CYS A 347 6.28 -9.28 38.93
C CYS A 347 7.64 -9.53 38.27
N LEU A 348 8.74 -9.14 38.90
CA LEU A 348 10.09 -9.28 38.28
C LEU A 348 10.54 -10.72 38.10
N ASP A 349 9.99 -11.65 38.87
CA ASP A 349 10.27 -13.08 38.78
C ASP A 349 9.34 -13.81 37.80
N GLU A 350 8.35 -13.09 37.20
CA GLU A 350 7.40 -13.68 36.26
C GLU A 350 7.97 -13.70 34.83
N GLU A 351 7.66 -14.76 34.08
CA GLU A 351 7.95 -14.81 32.65
C GLU A 351 7.07 -13.80 31.89
N TRP A 352 7.52 -13.33 30.72
CA TRP A 352 6.77 -12.40 29.90
C TRP A 352 5.34 -12.88 29.59
N LYS A 353 5.12 -14.18 29.47
CA LYS A 353 3.80 -14.80 29.23
C LYS A 353 2.79 -14.50 30.31
N GLU A 354 3.23 -14.47 31.55
CA GLU A 354 2.38 -14.21 32.72
C GLU A 354 2.16 -12.70 32.89
N VAL A 355 3.23 -11.94 32.81
CA VAL A 355 3.22 -10.48 32.96
C VAL A 355 2.32 -9.82 31.91
N PHE A 356 2.34 -10.28 30.67
CA PHE A 356 1.50 -9.79 29.58
C PHE A 356 0.19 -10.57 29.39
N SER A 357 -0.15 -11.49 30.28
CA SER A 357 -1.30 -12.41 30.13
C SER A 357 -2.65 -11.71 29.95
N LYS A 358 -2.83 -10.50 30.49
CA LYS A 358 -4.07 -9.70 30.41
C LYS A 358 -4.12 -8.73 29.23
N THR A 359 -2.98 -8.46 28.60
CA THR A 359 -2.84 -7.44 27.55
C THR A 359 -2.54 -8.02 26.18
N ILE A 360 -1.93 -9.21 26.16
CA ILE A 360 -1.69 -9.98 24.94
C ILE A 360 -2.61 -11.19 24.95
N ASP A 361 -3.48 -11.30 23.96
CA ASP A 361 -4.41 -12.42 23.84
C ASP A 361 -3.70 -13.76 23.61
N ILE A 362 -4.42 -14.85 23.89
CA ILE A 362 -3.89 -16.22 23.83
C ILE A 362 -3.34 -16.57 22.44
N GLN A 363 -4.01 -16.09 21.39
CA GLN A 363 -3.60 -16.40 20.00
C GLN A 363 -2.26 -15.74 19.66
N ARG A 364 -2.10 -14.46 20.04
CA ARG A 364 -0.83 -13.74 19.84
C ARG A 364 0.30 -14.34 20.66
N ARG A 365 0.03 -14.74 21.90
CA ARG A 365 1.06 -15.43 22.73
C ARG A 365 1.52 -16.73 22.05
N ALA A 366 0.58 -17.57 21.63
CA ALA A 366 0.90 -18.80 20.90
C ALA A 366 1.66 -18.55 19.60
N PHE A 367 1.33 -17.48 18.88
CA PHE A 367 2.06 -17.06 17.69
C PHE A 367 3.50 -16.68 18.02
N ILE A 368 3.71 -15.83 19.04
CA ILE A 368 5.03 -15.38 19.46
C ILE A 368 5.91 -16.57 19.87
N GLU A 369 5.37 -17.52 20.64
CA GLU A 369 6.09 -18.73 21.04
C GLU A 369 6.56 -19.54 19.81
N LYS A 370 5.68 -19.72 18.82
CA LYS A 370 6.03 -20.44 17.58
C LYS A 370 7.07 -19.68 16.75
N ALA A 371 6.93 -18.35 16.66
CA ALA A 371 7.87 -17.54 15.93
C ALA A 371 9.28 -17.59 16.55
N LEU A 372 9.36 -17.50 17.86
CA LEU A 372 10.63 -17.68 18.60
C LEU A 372 11.22 -19.08 18.41
N ALA A 373 10.39 -20.14 18.47
CA ALA A 373 10.82 -21.51 18.20
C ALA A 373 11.32 -21.69 16.75
N ASN A 374 10.76 -20.95 15.80
CA ASN A 374 11.21 -20.93 14.42
C ASN A 374 12.44 -20.03 14.19
N LYS A 375 12.93 -19.33 15.23
CA LYS A 375 14.01 -18.33 15.17
C LYS A 375 13.70 -17.14 14.25
N GLU A 376 12.42 -16.76 14.17
CA GLU A 376 11.98 -15.60 13.39
C GLU A 376 12.35 -14.29 14.09
N ASP A 377 12.75 -13.30 13.32
CA ASP A 377 12.91 -11.92 13.81
C ASP A 377 11.53 -11.26 13.93
N LEU A 378 11.12 -10.98 15.17
CA LEU A 378 9.86 -10.32 15.47
C LEU A 378 9.97 -8.79 15.52
N ILE A 379 11.19 -8.24 15.52
CA ILE A 379 11.46 -6.80 15.66
C ILE A 379 11.67 -6.14 14.30
N GLY A 380 12.52 -6.74 13.48
CA GLY A 380 12.85 -6.28 12.14
C GLY A 380 11.67 -6.30 11.17
N GLU A 381 11.92 -6.00 9.92
CA GLU A 381 10.90 -6.16 8.89
C GLU A 381 10.57 -7.64 8.70
N PRO A 382 9.27 -8.00 8.71
CA PRO A 382 8.87 -9.37 8.44
C PRO A 382 9.38 -9.82 7.07
N ARG A 383 9.99 -10.99 7.03
CA ARG A 383 10.48 -11.57 5.77
C ARG A 383 9.38 -12.07 4.83
N VAL A 384 8.14 -12.15 5.31
CA VAL A 384 6.96 -12.47 4.49
C VAL A 384 6.10 -11.23 4.34
N SER A 385 5.91 -10.79 3.11
CA SER A 385 4.95 -9.74 2.76
C SER A 385 3.79 -10.33 1.99
N ILE A 386 2.56 -9.95 2.34
CA ILE A 386 1.36 -10.29 1.56
C ILE A 386 0.73 -9.02 1.03
N SER A 387 0.39 -8.99 -0.25
CA SER A 387 -0.06 -7.76 -0.91
C SER A 387 -0.94 -8.04 -2.13
N THR A 388 -1.68 -7.04 -2.58
CA THR A 388 -2.25 -7.10 -3.93
C THR A 388 -1.17 -6.84 -4.97
N ILE A 389 -1.36 -7.33 -6.19
CA ILE A 389 -0.42 -7.13 -7.29
C ILE A 389 -0.21 -5.62 -7.56
N HIS A 390 -1.27 -4.81 -7.46
CA HIS A 390 -1.18 -3.36 -7.66
C HIS A 390 -0.29 -2.67 -6.62
N GLN A 391 -0.42 -3.04 -5.36
CA GLN A 391 0.37 -2.46 -4.27
C GLN A 391 1.83 -2.94 -4.26
N ALA A 392 2.07 -4.13 -4.83
CA ALA A 392 3.41 -4.70 -4.95
C ALA A 392 4.20 -4.16 -6.15
N LYS A 393 3.61 -3.31 -7.00
CA LYS A 393 4.34 -2.69 -8.11
C LYS A 393 5.54 -1.92 -7.58
N GLY A 394 6.71 -2.09 -8.18
CA GLY A 394 7.98 -1.54 -7.70
C GLY A 394 8.70 -2.40 -6.66
N GLY A 395 8.00 -3.33 -5.98
CA GLY A 395 8.61 -4.29 -5.05
C GLY A 395 9.21 -5.51 -5.76
N GLU A 396 10.00 -6.27 -5.02
CA GLU A 396 10.59 -7.55 -5.46
C GLU A 396 10.95 -8.40 -4.23
N ALA A 397 11.05 -9.70 -4.41
CA ALA A 397 11.49 -10.63 -3.37
C ALA A 397 12.22 -11.83 -3.97
N GLU A 398 13.05 -12.50 -3.17
CA GLU A 398 13.70 -13.74 -3.56
C GLU A 398 12.68 -14.79 -4.01
N ASN A 399 11.62 -14.97 -3.22
CA ASN A 399 10.54 -15.92 -3.47
C ASN A 399 9.21 -15.17 -3.65
N VAL A 400 8.54 -15.40 -4.76
CA VAL A 400 7.22 -14.81 -5.03
C VAL A 400 6.19 -15.92 -5.22
N ALA A 401 5.08 -15.82 -4.49
CA ALA A 401 3.92 -16.69 -4.69
C ALA A 401 2.75 -15.87 -5.27
N VAL A 402 2.20 -16.32 -6.39
CA VAL A 402 1.08 -15.65 -7.06
C VAL A 402 -0.17 -16.53 -6.95
N LEU A 403 -1.22 -16.00 -6.32
CA LEU A 403 -2.53 -16.64 -6.27
C LEU A 403 -3.27 -16.41 -7.59
N LEU A 404 -3.63 -17.51 -8.28
CA LEU A 404 -4.13 -17.44 -9.66
C LEU A 404 -5.66 -17.21 -9.77
N ASP A 405 -6.37 -17.06 -8.65
CA ASP A 405 -7.80 -16.77 -8.67
C ASP A 405 -8.10 -15.36 -9.19
N LEU A 406 -9.22 -15.27 -9.88
CA LEU A 406 -9.78 -14.02 -10.38
C LEU A 406 -11.11 -13.73 -9.66
N SER A 407 -11.34 -12.47 -9.34
CA SER A 407 -12.67 -12.03 -8.90
C SER A 407 -13.69 -12.17 -10.05
N PRO A 408 -15.00 -12.25 -9.76
CA PRO A 408 -16.02 -12.31 -10.81
C PRO A 408 -15.90 -11.17 -11.83
N ALA A 409 -15.52 -9.97 -11.37
CA ALA A 409 -15.27 -8.84 -12.25
C ALA A 409 -14.05 -9.04 -13.16
N GLN A 410 -12.98 -9.59 -12.61
CA GLN A 410 -11.78 -9.86 -13.41
C GLN A 410 -11.98 -11.01 -14.40
N GLN A 411 -12.86 -11.97 -14.09
CA GLN A 411 -13.26 -13.01 -15.06
C GLN A 411 -14.01 -12.38 -16.24
N GLU A 412 -14.88 -11.40 -15.99
CA GLU A 412 -15.55 -10.63 -17.04
C GLU A 412 -14.56 -9.78 -17.83
N ASP A 413 -13.68 -9.04 -17.14
CA ASP A 413 -12.63 -8.23 -17.77
C ASP A 413 -11.67 -9.09 -18.62
N PHE A 414 -11.38 -10.33 -18.19
CA PHE A 414 -10.56 -11.26 -18.97
C PHE A 414 -11.13 -11.59 -20.34
N ILE A 415 -12.46 -11.62 -20.46
CA ILE A 415 -13.16 -11.84 -21.73
C ILE A 415 -13.21 -10.57 -22.56
N LEU A 416 -13.51 -9.43 -21.93
CA LEU A 416 -13.82 -8.18 -22.63
C LEU A 416 -12.55 -7.34 -22.91
N LYS A 417 -11.61 -7.28 -21.95
CA LYS A 417 -10.42 -6.42 -21.94
C LYS A 417 -9.22 -7.15 -21.34
N PRO A 418 -8.71 -8.21 -21.97
CA PRO A 418 -7.72 -9.11 -21.39
C PRO A 418 -6.36 -8.45 -21.10
N ASP A 419 -6.00 -7.39 -21.80
CA ASP A 419 -4.67 -6.76 -21.70
C ASP A 419 -4.36 -6.30 -20.28
N GLY A 420 -5.31 -5.65 -19.59
CA GLY A 420 -5.12 -5.21 -18.22
C GLY A 420 -4.80 -6.35 -17.25
N LEU A 421 -5.45 -7.50 -17.44
CA LEU A 421 -5.20 -8.67 -16.60
C LEU A 421 -3.87 -9.36 -16.96
N HIS A 422 -3.53 -9.44 -18.24
CA HIS A 422 -2.22 -9.94 -18.66
C HIS A 422 -1.08 -9.09 -18.07
N ARG A 423 -1.19 -7.76 -18.10
CA ARG A 423 -0.23 -6.85 -17.47
C ARG A 423 -0.16 -7.05 -15.96
N GLN A 424 -1.31 -7.24 -15.30
CA GLN A 424 -1.35 -7.49 -13.87
C GLN A 424 -0.55 -8.75 -13.49
N PHE A 425 -0.76 -9.86 -14.20
CA PHE A 425 0.00 -11.09 -13.95
C PHE A 425 1.46 -10.98 -14.42
N TYR A 426 1.74 -10.26 -15.48
CA TYR A 426 3.11 -9.95 -15.88
C TYR A 426 3.86 -9.21 -14.75
N VAL A 427 3.25 -8.18 -14.18
CA VAL A 427 3.80 -7.47 -13.01
C VAL A 427 4.04 -8.44 -11.86
N ALA A 428 3.05 -9.26 -11.50
CA ALA A 428 3.16 -10.20 -10.38
C ALA A 428 4.36 -11.16 -10.53
N ILE A 429 4.49 -11.78 -11.70
CA ILE A 429 5.52 -12.78 -12.00
C ILE A 429 6.90 -12.14 -12.03
N THR A 430 7.01 -10.93 -12.59
CA THR A 430 8.28 -10.21 -12.71
C THR A 430 8.79 -9.62 -11.38
N ARG A 431 8.10 -9.88 -10.26
CA ARG A 431 8.61 -9.55 -8.91
C ARG A 431 9.59 -10.58 -8.38
N ALA A 432 9.64 -11.79 -8.96
CA ALA A 432 10.48 -12.88 -8.49
C ALA A 432 11.96 -12.69 -8.89
N LEU A 433 12.82 -12.58 -7.88
CA LEU A 433 14.27 -12.54 -8.09
C LEU A 433 14.86 -13.95 -8.32
N GLN A 434 14.30 -14.99 -7.71
CA GLN A 434 14.84 -16.35 -7.81
C GLN A 434 13.76 -17.39 -8.06
N ASN A 435 12.74 -17.44 -7.20
CA ASN A 435 11.77 -18.51 -7.19
C ASN A 435 10.34 -17.97 -7.36
N LEU A 436 9.62 -18.53 -8.32
CA LEU A 436 8.22 -18.24 -8.57
C LEU A 436 7.35 -19.45 -8.21
N TYR A 437 6.34 -19.22 -7.38
CA TYR A 437 5.33 -20.20 -7.02
C TYR A 437 3.97 -19.78 -7.57
N LEU A 438 3.36 -20.63 -8.38
CA LEU A 438 2.02 -20.42 -8.91
C LEU A 438 1.03 -21.23 -8.07
N VAL A 439 0.23 -20.54 -7.26
CA VAL A 439 -0.77 -21.19 -6.42
C VAL A 439 -2.05 -21.35 -7.23
N LYS A 440 -2.47 -22.62 -7.45
CA LYS A 440 -3.65 -22.94 -8.29
C LYS A 440 -4.90 -22.24 -7.77
N ALA A 441 -5.76 -21.84 -8.70
CA ALA A 441 -7.06 -21.30 -8.40
C ALA A 441 -7.89 -22.32 -7.58
N LYS A 442 -8.73 -21.81 -6.67
CA LYS A 442 -9.64 -22.62 -5.86
C LYS A 442 -10.88 -23.05 -6.65
N ASN A 443 -11.20 -22.31 -7.73
CA ASN A 443 -12.38 -22.52 -8.57
C ASN A 443 -11.99 -22.66 -10.03
#